data_3397f40a5e8823e733d3dcbb2fc8c285
#
_entry.id   3397f40a5e8823e733d3dcbb2fc8c285
#
_cell.length_a   1.000
_cell.length_b   1.000
_cell.length_c   1.000
_cell.angle_alpha   90.00
_cell.angle_beta   90.00
_cell.angle_gamma   90.00
#
_symmetry.space_group_name_H-M   'P 1'
#
loop_
_entity.id
_entity.type
_entity.pdbx_description
1 polymer ?
#
loop_
_entity_poly.entity_id
_entity_poly.type
_entity_poly.pdbx_seq_one_letter_code
_entity_poly.pdbx_strand_id
1 'polypeptide(L)'
;MEKARLVKLSRAVASATLPFDLNATPRIKPFAGDIGLYQAMSGRPADEVLRETELLATYNGALAEQFVAQELAASLGGSEPHWWKRDAKNAQAEVDFMVAVGGKVQPIEVKSGAAGRLKSLHQLLKETLSVNDAVVLSSARFGELPDQRLRFIPIYFAGAVGGMHNSPIL
;
A
#
# COMPACT_ATOMS: atom_id res chain seq x y z
N MET A 1 10.94 17.59 -9.76
CA MET A 1 10.71 17.05 -8.43
C MET A 1 11.14 15.57 -8.33
N GLU A 2 10.82 14.72 -9.30
CA GLU A 2 11.28 13.31 -9.32
C GLU A 2 12.81 13.20 -9.36
N LYS A 3 13.48 13.91 -10.28
CA LYS A 3 14.96 13.96 -10.36
C LYS A 3 15.64 14.41 -9.06
N ALA A 4 14.98 15.24 -8.26
CA ALA A 4 15.45 15.66 -6.94
C ALA A 4 15.07 14.67 -5.84
N ARG A 5 14.43 13.54 -6.16
CA ARG A 5 13.92 12.53 -5.22
C ARG A 5 12.91 13.06 -4.19
N LEU A 6 12.31 14.23 -4.45
CA LEU A 6 11.26 14.80 -3.61
C LEU A 6 9.91 14.12 -3.84
N VAL A 7 9.73 13.50 -5.02
CA VAL A 7 8.53 12.75 -5.38
C VAL A 7 8.97 11.42 -5.99
N LYS A 8 8.30 10.34 -5.61
CA LYS A 8 8.40 9.01 -6.21
C LYS A 8 7.12 8.70 -6.96
N LEU A 9 7.22 7.97 -8.07
CA LEU A 9 6.08 7.62 -8.91
C LEU A 9 5.82 6.12 -8.79
N SER A 10 4.66 5.76 -8.25
CA SER A 10 4.17 4.38 -8.26
C SER A 10 3.30 4.15 -9.48
N ARG A 11 3.59 3.09 -10.25
CA ARG A 11 2.91 2.77 -11.50
C ARG A 11 1.87 1.68 -11.28
N ALA A 12 0.74 1.77 -12.00
CA ALA A 12 -0.25 0.73 -12.00
C ALA A 12 0.28 -0.54 -12.69
N VAL A 13 -0.11 -1.70 -12.16
CA VAL A 13 0.08 -3.00 -12.79
C VAL A 13 -1.27 -3.58 -13.20
N ALA A 14 -1.30 -4.30 -14.33
CA ALA A 14 -2.51 -4.91 -14.86
C ALA A 14 -2.86 -6.22 -14.14
N SER A 15 -1.85 -6.95 -13.69
CA SER A 15 -1.99 -8.25 -13.05
C SER A 15 -1.09 -8.40 -11.84
N ALA A 16 -1.44 -9.35 -10.96
CA ALA A 16 -0.62 -9.70 -9.80
C ALA A 16 0.35 -10.86 -10.13
N THR A 17 1.07 -10.74 -11.24
CA THR A 17 2.07 -11.73 -11.70
C THR A 17 3.41 -11.07 -11.94
N LEU A 18 4.49 -11.81 -11.79
CA LEU A 18 5.84 -11.34 -12.11
C LEU A 18 6.30 -11.90 -13.47
N PRO A 19 7.08 -11.09 -14.25
CA PRO A 19 7.37 -9.67 -14.01
C PRO A 19 6.10 -8.82 -14.07
N PHE A 20 6.07 -7.71 -13.33
CA PHE A 20 4.94 -6.80 -13.38
C PHE A 20 4.71 -6.25 -14.78
N ASP A 21 3.49 -6.40 -15.29
CA ASP A 21 3.07 -5.78 -16.55
C ASP A 21 2.59 -4.35 -16.28
N LEU A 22 3.39 -3.41 -16.73
CA LEU A 22 3.08 -1.98 -16.66
C LEU A 22 2.23 -1.63 -17.87
N ASN A 23 0.98 -1.30 -17.67
CA ASN A 23 0.05 -0.92 -18.74
C ASN A 23 0.66 0.09 -19.73
N ALA A 24 0.32 -0.04 -21.00
CA ALA A 24 0.76 0.85 -22.08
C ALA A 24 0.39 2.33 -21.82
N THR A 25 -0.69 2.57 -21.06
CA THR A 25 -1.03 3.91 -20.55
C THR A 25 -0.75 3.93 -19.05
N PRO A 26 0.40 4.43 -18.62
CA PRO A 26 0.80 4.36 -17.21
C PRO A 26 -0.11 5.25 -16.37
N ARG A 27 -0.89 4.61 -15.51
CA ARG A 27 -1.55 5.29 -14.40
C ARG A 27 -0.53 5.43 -13.28
N ILE A 28 -0.36 6.64 -12.79
CA ILE A 28 0.70 6.99 -11.85
C ILE A 28 0.08 7.57 -10.58
N LYS A 29 0.53 7.07 -9.42
CA LYS A 29 0.31 7.70 -8.12
C LYS A 29 1.62 8.36 -7.68
N PRO A 30 1.67 9.69 -7.48
CA PRO A 30 2.83 10.35 -6.92
C PRO A 30 2.81 10.22 -5.39
N PHE A 31 3.96 9.93 -4.80
CA PHE A 31 4.20 9.97 -3.37
C PHE A 31 5.35 10.93 -3.07
N ALA A 32 5.23 11.71 -2.01
CA ALA A 32 6.35 12.53 -1.54
C ALA A 32 7.49 11.62 -1.04
N GLY A 33 8.71 12.09 -1.14
CA GLY A 33 9.89 11.36 -0.65
C GLY A 33 9.94 11.22 0.87
N ASP A 34 9.15 12.05 1.55
CA ASP A 34 9.09 12.12 3.02
C ASP A 34 7.70 12.57 3.47
N ILE A 35 7.20 12.01 4.58
CA ILE A 35 5.87 12.32 5.12
C ILE A 35 5.76 13.76 5.64
N GLY A 36 6.86 14.31 6.22
CA GLY A 36 6.89 15.70 6.65
C GLY A 36 6.79 16.66 5.46
N LEU A 37 7.44 16.33 4.34
CA LEU A 37 7.30 17.07 3.08
C LEU A 37 5.86 17.01 2.59
N TYR A 38 5.23 15.84 2.62
CA TYR A 38 3.82 15.68 2.25
C TYR A 38 2.91 16.56 3.11
N GLN A 39 3.09 16.57 4.42
CA GLN A 39 2.34 17.41 5.35
C GLN A 39 2.54 18.90 5.07
N ALA A 40 3.79 19.33 4.86
CA ALA A 40 4.09 20.73 4.52
C ALA A 40 3.43 21.15 3.20
N MET A 41 3.42 20.27 2.20
CA MET A 41 2.79 20.53 0.89
C MET A 41 1.25 20.53 0.97
N SER A 42 0.66 19.84 1.96
CA SER A 42 -0.80 19.79 2.15
C SER A 42 -1.38 21.12 2.63
N GLY A 43 -0.54 22.07 3.07
CA GLY A 43 -0.94 23.38 3.56
C GLY A 43 -1.72 23.33 4.88
N ARG A 44 -1.78 22.18 5.56
CA ARG A 44 -2.48 22.07 6.85
C ARG A 44 -1.53 22.37 8.00
N PRO A 45 -1.91 23.25 8.93
CA PRO A 45 -1.17 23.48 10.16
C PRO A 45 -1.08 22.18 10.99
N ALA A 46 0.10 21.88 11.53
CA ALA A 46 0.33 20.68 12.30
C ALA A 46 -0.54 20.59 13.56
N ASP A 47 -0.92 21.71 14.13
CA ASP A 47 -1.78 21.79 15.32
C ASP A 47 -3.25 21.48 15.00
N GLU A 48 -3.75 21.75 13.79
CA GLU A 48 -5.08 21.31 13.37
C GLU A 48 -5.14 19.80 13.24
N VAL A 49 -4.10 19.17 12.72
CA VAL A 49 -4.01 17.71 12.59
C VAL A 49 -4.10 17.01 13.95
N LEU A 50 -3.65 17.65 15.03
CA LEU A 50 -3.68 17.10 16.38
C LEU A 50 -5.02 17.29 17.10
N ARG A 51 -5.90 18.17 16.62
CA ARG A 51 -7.12 18.58 17.33
C ARG A 51 -8.41 17.91 16.84
N GLU A 52 -8.46 17.43 15.60
CA GLU A 52 -9.70 16.94 14.99
C GLU A 52 -9.67 15.45 14.72
N THR A 53 -10.58 14.71 15.33
CA THR A 53 -10.64 13.25 15.24
C THR A 53 -11.43 12.70 14.04
N GLU A 54 -12.39 13.42 13.48
CA GLU A 54 -13.30 12.88 12.44
C GLU A 54 -13.07 13.40 11.01
N LEU A 55 -12.67 14.66 10.82
CA LEU A 55 -12.25 15.17 9.50
C LEU A 55 -10.97 14.50 8.98
N LEU A 56 -10.31 13.76 9.84
CA LEU A 56 -9.04 13.09 9.62
C LEU A 56 -9.17 11.77 8.84
N ALA A 57 -10.36 11.18 8.66
CA ALA A 57 -10.42 9.84 8.07
C ALA A 57 -9.85 9.77 6.66
N THR A 58 -10.21 10.72 5.78
CA THR A 58 -9.67 10.77 4.40
C THR A 58 -8.22 11.23 4.39
N TYR A 59 -7.89 12.25 5.19
CA TYR A 59 -6.52 12.73 5.31
C TYR A 59 -5.60 11.70 5.96
N ASN A 60 -6.07 11.03 7.01
CA ASN A 60 -5.35 9.92 7.65
C ASN A 60 -5.16 8.75 6.69
N GLY A 61 -6.13 8.47 5.79
CA GLY A 61 -5.98 7.51 4.73
C GLY A 61 -4.80 7.86 3.81
N ALA A 62 -4.77 9.09 3.30
CA ALA A 62 -3.70 9.58 2.44
C ALA A 62 -2.33 9.61 3.15
N LEU A 63 -2.29 10.02 4.43
CA LEU A 63 -1.07 9.98 5.24
C LEU A 63 -0.60 8.54 5.49
N ALA A 64 -1.51 7.62 5.75
CA ALA A 64 -1.19 6.22 5.96
C ALA A 64 -0.58 5.60 4.68
N GLU A 65 -1.20 5.84 3.51
CA GLU A 65 -0.63 5.42 2.23
C GLU A 65 0.74 6.07 1.97
N GLN A 66 0.89 7.36 2.26
CA GLN A 66 2.14 8.09 2.10
C GLN A 66 3.24 7.52 3.00
N PHE A 67 2.93 7.23 4.27
CA PHE A 67 3.86 6.60 5.20
C PHE A 67 4.30 5.22 4.69
N VAL A 68 3.35 4.38 4.28
CA VAL A 68 3.65 3.04 3.76
C VAL A 68 4.48 3.11 2.49
N ALA A 69 4.17 4.03 1.56
CA ALA A 69 4.96 4.24 0.34
C ALA A 69 6.43 4.57 0.65
N GLN A 70 6.66 5.44 1.65
CA GLN A 70 8.00 5.81 2.11
C GLN A 70 8.75 4.59 2.67
N GLU A 71 8.12 3.84 3.58
CA GLU A 71 8.71 2.68 4.23
C GLU A 71 9.04 1.55 3.22
N LEU A 72 8.11 1.26 2.30
CA LEU A 72 8.34 0.28 1.24
C LEU A 72 9.48 0.72 0.31
N ALA A 73 9.50 1.99 -0.08
CA ALA A 73 10.58 2.52 -0.94
C ALA A 73 11.96 2.48 -0.27
N ALA A 74 12.01 2.56 1.06
CA ALA A 74 13.25 2.43 1.82
C ALA A 74 13.70 0.97 1.96
N SER A 75 12.75 0.03 2.14
CA SER A 75 13.03 -1.37 2.48
C SER A 75 13.21 -2.29 1.27
N LEU A 76 12.69 -1.94 0.08
CA LEU A 76 12.69 -2.80 -1.10
C LEU A 76 14.01 -2.80 -1.90
N GLY A 77 15.09 -2.22 -1.37
CA GLY A 77 16.42 -2.30 -1.97
C GLY A 77 16.54 -1.74 -3.40
N GLY A 78 15.73 -0.75 -3.73
CA GLY A 78 15.71 -0.12 -5.07
C GLY A 78 14.57 -0.58 -5.97
N SER A 79 13.79 -1.57 -5.57
CA SER A 79 12.54 -1.91 -6.25
C SER A 79 11.47 -0.86 -5.94
N GLU A 80 10.65 -0.52 -6.92
CA GLU A 80 9.54 0.42 -6.72
C GLU A 80 8.29 -0.32 -6.29
N PRO A 81 7.52 0.20 -5.30
CA PRO A 81 6.19 -0.31 -5.05
C PRO A 81 5.27 0.10 -6.21
N HIS A 82 4.49 -0.85 -6.69
CA HIS A 82 3.44 -0.63 -7.68
C HIS A 82 2.07 -0.63 -7.00
N TRP A 83 1.00 -0.42 -7.75
CA TRP A 83 -0.38 -0.56 -7.28
C TRP A 83 -1.22 -1.28 -8.33
N TRP A 84 -2.30 -1.90 -7.91
CA TRP A 84 -3.17 -2.62 -8.83
C TRP A 84 -4.49 -1.91 -9.01
N LYS A 85 -4.94 -1.86 -10.26
CA LYS A 85 -6.27 -1.39 -10.59
C LYS A 85 -6.90 -2.34 -11.60
N ARG A 86 -8.11 -2.76 -11.30
CA ARG A 86 -8.89 -3.58 -12.22
C ARG A 86 -9.24 -2.79 -13.46
N ASP A 87 -8.91 -3.34 -14.62
CA ASP A 87 -9.23 -2.73 -15.93
C ASP A 87 -10.48 -3.40 -16.52
N ALA A 88 -11.63 -3.21 -15.86
CA ALA A 88 -12.91 -3.72 -16.36
C ALA A 88 -13.92 -2.59 -16.42
N LYS A 89 -14.77 -2.60 -17.47
CA LYS A 89 -15.89 -1.66 -17.59
C LYS A 89 -16.77 -1.76 -16.33
N ASN A 90 -16.98 -0.64 -15.65
CA ASN A 90 -17.81 -0.50 -14.44
C ASN A 90 -17.30 -1.17 -13.17
N ALA A 91 -16.03 -1.57 -13.08
CA ALA A 91 -15.46 -2.13 -11.86
C ALA A 91 -14.30 -1.26 -11.36
N GLN A 92 -14.51 -0.58 -10.24
CA GLN A 92 -13.48 0.19 -9.55
C GLN A 92 -12.95 -0.64 -8.38
N ALA A 93 -12.01 -1.54 -8.68
CA ALA A 93 -11.25 -2.22 -7.65
C ALA A 93 -9.79 -1.77 -7.74
N GLU A 94 -9.21 -1.41 -6.61
CA GLU A 94 -7.84 -0.92 -6.49
C GLU A 94 -7.22 -1.49 -5.22
N VAL A 95 -5.95 -1.91 -5.29
CA VAL A 95 -5.12 -2.33 -4.16
C VAL A 95 -3.95 -1.35 -4.07
N ASP A 96 -3.71 -0.83 -2.88
CA ASP A 96 -2.83 0.31 -2.65
C ASP A 96 -1.40 0.05 -3.08
N PHE A 97 -0.83 -1.13 -2.75
CA PHE A 97 0.51 -1.50 -3.16
C PHE A 97 0.61 -2.96 -3.63
N MET A 98 1.50 -3.15 -4.60
CA MET A 98 1.93 -4.44 -5.13
C MET A 98 3.45 -4.45 -5.09
N VAL A 99 4.04 -5.34 -4.32
CA VAL A 99 5.50 -5.46 -4.21
C VAL A 99 5.96 -6.86 -4.57
N ALA A 100 7.18 -6.96 -5.08
CA ALA A 100 7.82 -8.24 -5.35
C ALA A 100 8.75 -8.58 -4.19
N VAL A 101 8.46 -9.64 -3.46
CA VAL A 101 9.25 -10.07 -2.30
C VAL A 101 9.52 -11.56 -2.43
N GLY A 102 10.79 -11.95 -2.38
CA GLY A 102 11.19 -13.37 -2.49
C GLY A 102 10.68 -14.05 -3.77
N GLY A 103 10.59 -13.34 -4.89
CA GLY A 103 10.10 -13.86 -6.17
C GLY A 103 8.58 -14.06 -6.23
N LYS A 104 7.82 -13.53 -5.25
CA LYS A 104 6.37 -13.59 -5.20
C LYS A 104 5.77 -12.20 -5.15
N VAL A 105 4.54 -12.08 -5.64
CA VAL A 105 3.76 -10.85 -5.52
C VAL A 105 3.11 -10.80 -4.14
N GLN A 106 3.33 -9.71 -3.41
CA GLN A 106 2.68 -9.41 -2.16
C GLN A 106 1.77 -8.19 -2.32
N PRO A 107 0.44 -8.37 -2.38
CA PRO A 107 -0.51 -7.26 -2.31
C PRO A 107 -0.57 -6.68 -0.90
N ILE A 108 -0.68 -5.36 -0.82
CA ILE A 108 -0.77 -4.63 0.44
C ILE A 108 -1.91 -3.62 0.35
N GLU A 109 -2.82 -3.69 1.30
CA GLU A 109 -3.89 -2.72 1.50
C GLU A 109 -3.60 -1.90 2.76
N VAL A 110 -3.83 -0.60 2.71
CA VAL A 110 -3.58 0.31 3.83
C VAL A 110 -4.90 0.81 4.41
N LYS A 111 -5.03 0.79 5.71
CA LYS A 111 -6.18 1.33 6.43
C LYS A 111 -5.72 2.24 7.56
N SER A 112 -6.25 3.45 7.62
CA SER A 112 -5.94 4.43 8.67
C SER A 112 -6.58 4.10 10.03
N GLY A 113 -7.56 3.19 10.06
CA GLY A 113 -8.27 2.76 11.26
C GLY A 113 -8.37 1.25 11.37
N ALA A 114 -9.28 0.77 12.21
CA ALA A 114 -9.62 -0.65 12.25
C ALA A 114 -10.08 -1.11 10.87
N ALA A 115 -9.71 -2.32 10.48
CA ALA A 115 -9.90 -2.85 9.13
C ALA A 115 -11.34 -2.61 8.60
N GLY A 116 -11.45 -1.80 7.57
CA GLY A 116 -12.70 -1.54 6.86
C GLY A 116 -13.00 -2.61 5.80
N ARG A 117 -13.84 -2.25 4.83
CA ARG A 117 -14.19 -3.16 3.72
C ARG A 117 -12.96 -3.44 2.84
N LEU A 118 -12.59 -4.71 2.68
CA LEU A 118 -11.46 -5.18 1.88
C LEU A 118 -11.91 -5.75 0.52
N LYS A 119 -12.96 -5.15 -0.07
CA LYS A 119 -13.60 -5.68 -1.30
C LYS A 119 -12.63 -5.79 -2.47
N SER A 120 -11.79 -4.79 -2.69
CA SER A 120 -10.82 -4.78 -3.79
C SER A 120 -9.76 -5.84 -3.60
N LEU A 121 -9.27 -6.00 -2.37
CA LEU A 121 -8.28 -7.00 -2.03
C LEU A 121 -8.83 -8.42 -2.21
N HIS A 122 -10.05 -8.69 -1.72
CA HIS A 122 -10.72 -9.97 -1.95
C HIS A 122 -10.96 -10.24 -3.45
N GLN A 123 -11.29 -9.19 -4.22
CA GLN A 123 -11.46 -9.33 -5.67
C GLN A 123 -10.15 -9.73 -6.35
N LEU A 124 -9.04 -9.09 -6.00
CA LEU A 124 -7.71 -9.44 -6.49
C LEU A 124 -7.37 -10.90 -6.16
N LEU A 125 -7.54 -11.30 -4.89
CA LEU A 125 -7.23 -12.64 -4.43
C LEU A 125 -8.09 -13.72 -5.11
N LYS A 126 -9.33 -13.39 -5.46
CA LYS A 126 -10.23 -14.28 -6.21
C LYS A 126 -9.78 -14.44 -7.67
N GLU A 127 -9.34 -13.36 -8.30
CA GLU A 127 -8.91 -13.33 -9.70
C GLU A 127 -7.50 -13.90 -9.89
N THR A 128 -6.66 -13.89 -8.82
CA THR A 128 -5.25 -14.29 -8.93
C THR A 128 -4.91 -15.38 -7.92
N LEU A 129 -5.03 -16.63 -8.38
CA LEU A 129 -4.76 -17.82 -7.54
C LEU A 129 -3.27 -17.98 -7.19
N SER A 130 -2.36 -17.37 -7.96
CA SER A 130 -0.91 -17.41 -7.70
C SER A 130 -0.47 -16.54 -6.53
N VAL A 131 -1.33 -15.62 -6.07
CA VAL A 131 -1.09 -14.82 -4.86
C VAL A 131 -1.50 -15.66 -3.65
N ASN A 132 -0.55 -16.00 -2.80
CA ASN A 132 -0.80 -16.86 -1.63
C ASN A 132 -1.63 -16.15 -0.56
N ASP A 133 -1.24 -14.93 -0.22
CA ASP A 133 -1.87 -14.09 0.79
C ASP A 133 -1.71 -12.60 0.46
N ALA A 134 -2.41 -11.77 1.20
CA ALA A 134 -2.29 -10.33 1.13
C ALA A 134 -2.11 -9.74 2.54
N VAL A 135 -1.40 -8.62 2.61
CA VAL A 135 -1.15 -7.89 3.85
C VAL A 135 -2.13 -6.73 3.97
N VAL A 136 -2.68 -6.55 5.15
CA VAL A 136 -3.46 -5.36 5.54
C VAL A 136 -2.66 -4.60 6.59
N LEU A 137 -2.14 -3.44 6.22
CA LEU A 137 -1.44 -2.52 7.12
C LEU A 137 -2.47 -1.58 7.75
N SER A 138 -2.58 -1.61 9.06
CA SER A 138 -3.59 -0.82 9.78
C SER A 138 -3.17 -0.49 11.21
N SER A 139 -4.01 0.21 11.96
CA SER A 139 -3.84 0.39 13.40
C SER A 139 -4.18 -0.87 14.23
N ALA A 140 -4.66 -1.94 13.60
CA ALA A 140 -4.96 -3.20 14.27
C ALA A 140 -3.67 -3.90 14.74
N ARG A 141 -3.83 -4.84 15.68
CA ARG A 141 -2.74 -5.73 16.10
C ARG A 141 -2.44 -6.77 15.03
N PHE A 142 -1.31 -7.46 15.18
CA PHE A 142 -1.00 -8.64 14.37
C PHE A 142 -2.13 -9.65 14.42
N GLY A 143 -2.47 -10.22 13.28
CA GLY A 143 -3.51 -11.23 13.15
C GLY A 143 -3.52 -11.85 11.78
N GLU A 144 -4.17 -13.01 11.66
CA GLU A 144 -4.31 -13.73 10.41
C GLU A 144 -5.75 -14.21 10.22
N LEU A 145 -6.20 -14.20 9.00
CA LEU A 145 -7.44 -14.83 8.55
C LEU A 145 -7.10 -15.78 7.38
N PRO A 146 -6.65 -17.01 7.69
CA PRO A 146 -6.17 -17.97 6.68
C PRO A 146 -7.22 -18.29 5.61
N ASP A 147 -8.48 -18.46 6.01
CA ASP A 147 -9.59 -18.72 5.09
C ASP A 147 -9.81 -17.60 4.06
N GLN A 148 -9.41 -16.37 4.41
CA GLN A 148 -9.48 -15.21 3.54
C GLN A 148 -8.13 -14.88 2.90
N ARG A 149 -7.08 -15.60 3.23
CA ARG A 149 -5.69 -15.35 2.82
C ARG A 149 -5.23 -13.94 3.19
N LEU A 150 -5.52 -13.49 4.41
CA LEU A 150 -5.19 -12.16 4.91
C LEU A 150 -4.28 -12.22 6.13
N ARG A 151 -3.25 -11.36 6.13
CA ARG A 151 -2.43 -11.07 7.30
C ARG A 151 -2.58 -9.61 7.67
N PHE A 152 -2.86 -9.34 8.94
CA PHE A 152 -2.94 -7.99 9.50
C PHE A 152 -1.64 -7.66 10.20
N ILE A 153 -1.03 -6.56 9.81
CA ILE A 153 0.25 -6.10 10.34
C ILE A 153 0.07 -4.65 10.78
N PRO A 154 0.48 -4.29 12.01
CA PRO A 154 0.47 -2.90 12.43
C PRO A 154 1.24 -2.02 11.46
N ILE A 155 0.69 -0.87 11.10
CA ILE A 155 1.20 0.01 10.04
C ILE A 155 2.67 0.43 10.25
N TYR A 156 3.10 0.56 11.51
CA TYR A 156 4.50 0.91 11.84
C TYR A 156 5.52 -0.19 11.51
N PHE A 157 5.07 -1.39 11.12
CA PHE A 157 5.91 -2.45 10.58
C PHE A 157 5.96 -2.47 9.04
N ALA A 158 5.47 -1.44 8.37
CA ALA A 158 5.43 -1.39 6.90
C ALA A 158 6.80 -1.66 6.26
N GLY A 159 7.88 -1.09 6.83
CA GLY A 159 9.24 -1.31 6.35
C GLY A 159 9.75 -2.76 6.49
N ALA A 160 9.15 -3.54 7.37
CA ALA A 160 9.54 -4.94 7.57
C ALA A 160 8.86 -5.91 6.59
N VAL A 161 7.80 -5.49 5.89
CA VAL A 161 7.03 -6.36 4.98
C VAL A 161 7.92 -6.98 3.91
N GLY A 162 8.91 -6.24 3.41
CA GLY A 162 9.90 -6.73 2.43
C GLY A 162 10.80 -7.86 2.95
N GLY A 163 10.99 -7.97 4.27
CA GLY A 163 11.86 -8.98 4.92
C GLY A 163 11.12 -10.16 5.55
N MET A 164 9.79 -10.10 5.66
CA MET A 164 8.99 -11.08 6.42
C MET A 164 8.77 -12.44 5.72
N HIS A 165 9.52 -12.76 4.69
CA HIS A 165 9.25 -13.97 3.87
C HIS A 165 9.56 -15.31 4.55
N ASN A 166 10.28 -15.34 5.67
CA ASN A 166 10.73 -16.60 6.29
C ASN A 166 10.65 -16.65 7.82
N SER A 167 10.05 -15.69 8.48
CA SER A 167 9.89 -15.78 9.94
C SER A 167 8.41 -15.98 10.27
N PRO A 168 8.05 -17.03 11.03
CA PRO A 168 6.74 -17.06 11.66
C PRO A 168 6.63 -15.81 12.53
N ILE A 169 5.52 -15.11 12.39
CA ILE A 169 5.19 -14.00 13.28
C ILE A 169 5.08 -14.60 14.68
N LEU A 170 5.95 -14.13 15.59
CA LEU A 170 6.03 -14.58 16.99
C LEU A 170 4.71 -14.36 17.74
#